data_ddb459eb4cbbb0a2efa1a5008cada470
#
_entry.id   ddb459eb4cbbb0a2efa1a5008cada470
#
_cell.length_a   1.000
_cell.length_b   1.000
_cell.length_c   1.000
_cell.angle_alpha   90.00
_cell.angle_beta   90.00
_cell.angle_gamma   90.00
#
_symmetry.space_group_name_H-M   'P 1'
#
loop_
_entity.id
_entity.type
_entity.pdbx_description
1 polymer ?
#
loop_
_entity_poly.entity_id
_entity_poly.type
_entity_poly.pdbx_seq_one_letter_code
_entity_poly.pdbx_strand_id
1 'polypeptide(L)'
;MKKQFAVITGASKGLGKSFAIELAQRKVNLILISLPNQELKKTAAEISKTYQIEVKAFETDLSVKKNIVILSKTLNEDFEIHILINNAGIGGTRRFEEVDVDYLDKIIQLNVLATTLLTHELLPNLKRQKQAYILNVSSLAALSPMGYKTVYPASKAFIQSFSRGLNSELKKTNVSVSVVNPGGMKTNPETTMRLNKQGFLGKLTSRHPDYVARYSINRLLSKTEVIKVNFLSWLVLKIMPTRVTMRILSKKMQNEIN
;
A
#
# COMPACT_ATOMS: atom_id res chain seq x y z
N MET A 1 -20.87 11.94 19.29
CA MET A 1 -20.27 11.82 17.92
C MET A 1 -20.06 10.34 17.61
N LYS A 2 -20.41 9.89 16.39
CA LYS A 2 -20.07 8.53 15.97
C LYS A 2 -18.56 8.34 15.96
N LYS A 3 -18.08 7.14 16.33
CA LYS A 3 -16.64 6.81 16.34
C LYS A 3 -16.11 6.82 14.91
N GLN A 4 -14.97 7.46 14.68
CA GLN A 4 -14.30 7.47 13.39
C GLN A 4 -13.27 6.34 13.28
N PHE A 5 -13.14 5.77 12.09
CA PHE A 5 -12.27 4.63 11.81
C PHE A 5 -11.28 4.92 10.68
N ALA A 6 -10.14 4.25 10.77
CA ALA A 6 -9.20 4.12 9.66
C ALA A 6 -9.28 2.70 9.06
N VAL A 7 -9.49 2.61 7.76
CA VAL A 7 -9.49 1.35 6.99
C VAL A 7 -8.09 1.07 6.48
N ILE A 8 -7.57 -0.15 6.71
CA ILE A 8 -6.24 -0.57 6.25
C ILE A 8 -6.33 -1.92 5.54
N THR A 9 -5.97 -1.96 4.26
CA THR A 9 -5.92 -3.21 3.49
C THR A 9 -4.54 -3.88 3.60
N GLY A 10 -4.50 -5.22 3.59
CA GLY A 10 -3.28 -6.00 3.78
C GLY A 10 -2.68 -5.83 5.17
N ALA A 11 -3.53 -5.76 6.21
CA ALA A 11 -3.17 -5.36 7.56
C ALA A 11 -2.64 -6.50 8.46
N SER A 12 -2.63 -7.75 7.99
CA SER A 12 -2.21 -8.90 8.80
C SER A 12 -0.72 -8.93 9.11
N LYS A 13 0.13 -8.39 8.23
CA LYS A 13 1.61 -8.43 8.35
C LYS A 13 2.28 -7.25 7.67
N GLY A 14 3.60 -7.15 7.87
CA GLY A 14 4.45 -6.18 7.16
C GLY A 14 4.02 -4.73 7.36
N LEU A 15 4.04 -3.95 6.27
CA LEU A 15 3.74 -2.51 6.33
C LEU A 15 2.29 -2.22 6.77
N GLY A 16 1.32 -3.06 6.37
CA GLY A 16 -0.08 -2.89 6.78
C GLY A 16 -0.26 -3.03 8.30
N LYS A 17 0.39 -4.03 8.92
CA LYS A 17 0.42 -4.17 10.38
C LYS A 17 1.12 -2.98 11.05
N SER A 18 2.22 -2.49 10.47
CA SER A 18 2.91 -1.30 10.98
C SER A 18 2.05 -0.03 10.90
N PHE A 19 1.26 0.16 9.84
CA PHE A 19 0.26 1.24 9.76
C PHE A 19 -0.81 1.10 10.84
N ALA A 20 -1.31 -0.11 11.08
CA ALA A 20 -2.30 -0.38 12.12
C ALA A 20 -1.76 0.00 13.51
N ILE A 21 -0.54 -0.40 13.84
CA ILE A 21 0.11 -0.08 15.12
C ILE A 21 0.32 1.44 15.25
N GLU A 22 0.82 2.11 14.22
CA GLU A 22 1.09 3.56 14.24
C GLU A 22 -0.20 4.38 14.46
N LEU A 23 -1.32 3.97 13.82
CA LEU A 23 -2.61 4.63 14.02
C LEU A 23 -3.23 4.29 15.39
N ALA A 24 -3.04 3.05 15.88
CA ALA A 24 -3.47 2.63 17.19
C ALA A 24 -2.77 3.41 18.32
N GLN A 25 -1.47 3.70 18.19
CA GLN A 25 -0.71 4.57 19.10
C GLN A 25 -1.31 5.99 19.16
N ARG A 26 -1.94 6.44 18.07
CA ARG A 26 -2.64 7.74 18.00
C ARG A 26 -4.11 7.65 18.43
N LYS A 27 -4.53 6.53 19.01
CA LYS A 27 -5.89 6.30 19.50
C LYS A 27 -6.96 6.35 18.39
N VAL A 28 -6.60 6.01 17.16
CA VAL A 28 -7.54 5.88 16.04
C VAL A 28 -8.15 4.47 16.06
N ASN A 29 -9.48 4.36 15.97
CA ASN A 29 -10.13 3.06 15.80
C ASN A 29 -9.85 2.50 14.39
N LEU A 30 -9.78 1.19 14.25
CA LEU A 30 -9.27 0.54 13.06
C LEU A 30 -10.27 -0.45 12.45
N ILE A 31 -10.28 -0.50 11.13
CA ILE A 31 -10.85 -1.58 10.33
C ILE A 31 -9.71 -2.21 9.55
N LEU A 32 -9.37 -3.43 9.90
CA LEU A 32 -8.28 -4.20 9.31
C LEU A 32 -8.84 -5.19 8.29
N ILE A 33 -8.25 -5.22 7.09
CA ILE A 33 -8.68 -6.09 6.00
C ILE A 33 -7.49 -6.92 5.53
N SER A 34 -7.65 -8.25 5.42
CA SER A 34 -6.68 -9.14 4.79
C SER A 34 -7.36 -10.40 4.24
N LEU A 35 -6.59 -11.21 3.53
CA LEU A 35 -7.03 -12.55 3.15
C LEU A 35 -7.39 -13.40 4.39
N PRO A 36 -8.31 -14.35 4.26
CA PRO A 36 -8.56 -15.38 5.28
C PRO A 36 -7.27 -16.13 5.67
N ASN A 37 -7.26 -16.71 6.85
CA ASN A 37 -6.15 -17.53 7.37
C ASN A 37 -4.81 -16.79 7.50
N GLN A 38 -4.82 -15.48 7.70
CA GLN A 38 -3.64 -14.65 7.92
C GLN A 38 -3.54 -14.13 9.38
N GLU A 39 -4.17 -14.80 10.33
CA GLU A 39 -4.23 -14.43 11.76
C GLU A 39 -4.71 -12.98 12.02
N LEU A 40 -5.54 -12.43 11.12
CA LEU A 40 -5.99 -11.03 11.21
C LEU A 40 -6.77 -10.78 12.49
N LYS A 41 -7.66 -11.70 12.88
CA LYS A 41 -8.49 -11.58 14.10
C LYS A 41 -7.62 -11.54 15.36
N LYS A 42 -6.56 -12.36 15.43
CA LYS A 42 -5.58 -12.36 16.51
C LYS A 42 -4.85 -11.02 16.58
N THR A 43 -4.33 -10.55 15.43
CA THR A 43 -3.68 -9.24 15.32
C THR A 43 -4.61 -8.10 15.76
N ALA A 44 -5.88 -8.13 15.36
CA ALA A 44 -6.87 -7.13 15.75
C ALA A 44 -7.13 -7.12 17.28
N ALA A 45 -7.28 -8.31 17.88
CA ALA A 45 -7.47 -8.46 19.33
C ALA A 45 -6.25 -7.95 20.12
N GLU A 46 -5.03 -8.28 19.69
CA GLU A 46 -3.79 -7.80 20.30
C GLU A 46 -3.69 -6.27 20.27
N ILE A 47 -3.95 -5.66 19.11
CA ILE A 47 -3.91 -4.20 18.94
C ILE A 47 -4.99 -3.54 19.79
N SER A 48 -6.22 -4.05 19.76
CA SER A 48 -7.34 -3.52 20.54
C SER A 48 -7.02 -3.53 22.04
N LYS A 49 -6.51 -4.64 22.56
CA LYS A 49 -6.12 -4.80 23.97
C LYS A 49 -4.98 -3.87 24.36
N THR A 50 -3.92 -3.82 23.53
CA THR A 50 -2.71 -3.04 23.84
C THR A 50 -2.96 -1.55 23.83
N TYR A 51 -3.71 -1.06 22.83
CA TYR A 51 -3.93 0.37 22.63
C TYR A 51 -5.27 0.90 23.12
N GLN A 52 -6.15 0.02 23.64
CA GLN A 52 -7.48 0.37 24.16
C GLN A 52 -8.31 1.17 23.13
N ILE A 53 -8.38 0.65 21.91
CA ILE A 53 -9.17 1.19 20.79
C ILE A 53 -10.10 0.09 20.25
N GLU A 54 -11.10 0.53 19.49
CA GLU A 54 -11.94 -0.43 18.76
C GLU A 54 -11.24 -0.87 17.48
N VAL A 55 -11.17 -2.21 17.25
CA VAL A 55 -10.58 -2.79 16.04
C VAL A 55 -11.55 -3.82 15.48
N LYS A 56 -11.95 -3.63 14.22
CA LYS A 56 -12.74 -4.58 13.44
C LYS A 56 -11.85 -5.30 12.44
N ALA A 57 -12.08 -6.58 12.22
CA ALA A 57 -11.31 -7.41 11.29
C ALA A 57 -12.23 -8.02 10.22
N PHE A 58 -11.92 -7.78 8.96
CA PHE A 58 -12.62 -8.35 7.81
C PHE A 58 -11.65 -9.22 7.01
N GLU A 59 -11.90 -10.53 7.00
CA GLU A 59 -11.12 -11.48 6.22
C GLU A 59 -11.79 -11.69 4.86
N THR A 60 -11.22 -11.08 3.82
CA THR A 60 -11.77 -11.14 2.45
C THR A 60 -10.69 -11.00 1.39
N ASP A 61 -10.89 -11.65 0.24
CA ASP A 61 -10.00 -11.52 -0.92
C ASP A 61 -10.43 -10.30 -1.76
N LEU A 62 -9.59 -9.25 -1.74
CA LEU A 62 -9.80 -8.03 -2.51
C LEU A 62 -9.42 -8.17 -3.99
N SER A 63 -8.88 -9.30 -4.44
CA SER A 63 -8.73 -9.57 -5.89
C SER A 63 -10.06 -9.92 -6.56
N VAL A 64 -11.11 -10.19 -5.78
CA VAL A 64 -12.45 -10.52 -6.27
C VAL A 64 -13.35 -9.28 -6.19
N LYS A 65 -13.74 -8.72 -7.35
CA LYS A 65 -14.57 -7.50 -7.43
C LYS A 65 -15.84 -7.56 -6.57
N LYS A 66 -16.57 -8.69 -6.60
CA LYS A 66 -17.80 -8.88 -5.81
C LYS A 66 -17.55 -8.68 -4.30
N ASN A 67 -16.43 -9.17 -3.80
CA ASN A 67 -16.08 -9.02 -2.38
C ASN A 67 -15.84 -7.55 -2.01
N ILE A 68 -15.23 -6.78 -2.91
CA ILE A 68 -15.00 -5.35 -2.69
C ILE A 68 -16.33 -4.61 -2.56
N VAL A 69 -17.27 -4.88 -3.46
CA VAL A 69 -18.60 -4.22 -3.46
C VAL A 69 -19.35 -4.55 -2.16
N ILE A 70 -19.40 -5.83 -1.77
CA ILE A 70 -20.05 -6.27 -0.53
C ILE A 70 -19.42 -5.61 0.69
N LEU A 71 -18.08 -5.67 0.77
CA LEU A 71 -17.34 -5.06 1.87
C LEU A 71 -17.58 -3.56 1.95
N SER A 72 -17.48 -2.86 0.84
CA SER A 72 -17.67 -1.40 0.80
C SER A 72 -19.07 -0.98 1.22
N LYS A 73 -20.09 -1.76 0.86
CA LYS A 73 -21.47 -1.54 1.32
C LYS A 73 -21.54 -1.61 2.86
N THR A 74 -21.06 -2.71 3.46
CA THR A 74 -21.01 -2.88 4.92
C THR A 74 -20.24 -1.74 5.58
N LEU A 75 -19.08 -1.37 5.03
CA LEU A 75 -18.27 -0.30 5.58
C LEU A 75 -18.97 1.08 5.55
N ASN A 76 -19.72 1.36 4.50
CA ASN A 76 -20.46 2.62 4.37
C ASN A 76 -21.69 2.69 5.27
N GLU A 77 -22.34 1.56 5.54
CA GLU A 77 -23.55 1.49 6.38
C GLU A 77 -23.19 1.55 7.87
N ASP A 78 -22.12 0.85 8.30
CA ASP A 78 -21.83 0.62 9.72
C ASP A 78 -20.81 1.59 10.31
N PHE A 79 -19.97 2.27 9.49
CA PHE A 79 -18.82 3.00 10.00
C PHE A 79 -18.68 4.41 9.42
N GLU A 80 -18.16 5.33 10.25
CA GLU A 80 -17.67 6.64 9.81
C GLU A 80 -16.17 6.53 9.53
N ILE A 81 -15.78 6.66 8.28
CA ILE A 81 -14.40 6.44 7.82
C ILE A 81 -13.74 7.76 7.51
N HIS A 82 -12.62 8.07 8.18
CA HIS A 82 -11.86 9.30 7.93
C HIS A 82 -10.45 9.05 7.36
N ILE A 83 -9.95 7.80 7.40
CA ILE A 83 -8.69 7.42 6.76
C ILE A 83 -8.90 6.12 5.97
N LEU A 84 -8.44 6.10 4.72
CA LEU A 84 -8.34 4.90 3.90
C LEU A 84 -6.88 4.66 3.52
N ILE A 85 -6.31 3.50 3.91
CA ILE A 85 -4.96 3.08 3.52
C ILE A 85 -5.05 1.88 2.59
N ASN A 86 -4.88 2.10 1.30
CA ASN A 86 -4.78 1.07 0.29
C ASN A 86 -3.34 0.54 0.25
N ASN A 87 -3.08 -0.50 1.05
CA ASN A 87 -1.76 -1.11 1.18
C ASN A 87 -1.68 -2.52 0.60
N ALA A 88 -2.78 -3.25 0.51
CA ALA A 88 -2.78 -4.60 -0.07
C ALA A 88 -2.16 -4.62 -1.46
N GLY A 89 -1.32 -5.60 -1.73
CA GLY A 89 -0.68 -5.75 -3.02
C GLY A 89 0.30 -6.92 -3.04
N ILE A 90 0.50 -7.45 -4.22
CA ILE A 90 1.44 -8.55 -4.49
C ILE A 90 2.39 -8.16 -5.62
N GLY A 91 3.50 -8.86 -5.69
CA GLY A 91 4.47 -8.76 -6.78
C GLY A 91 5.56 -9.81 -6.60
N GLY A 92 6.26 -10.12 -7.65
CA GLY A 92 7.34 -11.10 -7.68
C GLY A 92 8.32 -10.78 -8.80
N THR A 93 9.43 -11.51 -8.84
CA THR A 93 10.43 -11.46 -9.91
C THR A 93 10.35 -12.80 -10.66
N ARG A 94 9.97 -12.78 -11.95
CA ARG A 94 9.80 -13.95 -12.80
C ARG A 94 10.03 -13.57 -14.26
N ARG A 95 10.38 -14.51 -15.13
CA ARG A 95 10.34 -14.33 -16.58
C ARG A 95 8.88 -14.17 -17.01
N PHE A 96 8.58 -13.21 -17.86
CA PHE A 96 7.20 -12.91 -18.24
C PHE A 96 6.51 -14.09 -18.94
N GLU A 97 7.25 -14.80 -19.77
CA GLU A 97 6.79 -15.99 -20.51
C GLU A 97 6.48 -17.22 -19.61
N GLU A 98 7.08 -17.24 -18.40
CA GLU A 98 6.90 -18.34 -17.43
C GLU A 98 5.83 -17.99 -16.37
N VAL A 99 5.20 -16.83 -16.47
CA VAL A 99 4.21 -16.39 -15.46
C VAL A 99 2.85 -16.97 -15.81
N ASP A 100 2.23 -17.58 -14.81
CA ASP A 100 0.83 -18.02 -14.87
C ASP A 100 -0.10 -16.83 -15.12
N VAL A 101 -1.09 -17.01 -16.00
CA VAL A 101 -2.11 -15.99 -16.34
C VAL A 101 -2.88 -15.56 -15.12
N ASP A 102 -3.26 -16.48 -14.23
CA ASP A 102 -3.99 -16.17 -13.01
C ASP A 102 -3.18 -15.29 -12.06
N TYR A 103 -1.85 -15.46 -12.05
CA TYR A 103 -0.97 -14.62 -11.26
C TYR A 103 -0.88 -13.19 -11.83
N LEU A 104 -0.84 -13.04 -13.16
CA LEU A 104 -0.88 -11.72 -13.82
C LEU A 104 -2.21 -11.01 -13.53
N ASP A 105 -3.33 -11.72 -13.72
CA ASP A 105 -4.67 -11.21 -13.38
C ASP A 105 -4.74 -10.77 -11.92
N LYS A 106 -4.30 -11.62 -11.00
CA LYS A 106 -4.30 -11.32 -9.56
C LYS A 106 -3.50 -10.07 -9.21
N ILE A 107 -2.35 -9.81 -9.86
CA ILE A 107 -1.60 -8.56 -9.65
C ILE A 107 -2.44 -7.36 -10.06
N ILE A 108 -3.11 -7.41 -11.21
CA ILE A 108 -3.92 -6.31 -11.72
C ILE A 108 -5.15 -6.11 -10.83
N GLN A 109 -5.87 -7.18 -10.52
CA GLN A 109 -7.06 -7.13 -9.68
C GLN A 109 -6.75 -6.55 -8.29
N LEU A 110 -5.69 -7.04 -7.64
CA LEU A 110 -5.38 -6.61 -6.28
C LEU A 110 -4.69 -5.24 -6.24
N ASN A 111 -3.65 -5.03 -7.07
CA ASN A 111 -2.86 -3.79 -6.96
C ASN A 111 -3.58 -2.59 -7.59
N VAL A 112 -4.35 -2.79 -8.66
CA VAL A 112 -4.98 -1.71 -9.43
C VAL A 112 -6.46 -1.61 -9.13
N LEU A 113 -7.23 -2.67 -9.44
CA LEU A 113 -8.68 -2.62 -9.36
C LEU A 113 -9.17 -2.46 -7.91
N ALA A 114 -8.62 -3.23 -6.97
CA ALA A 114 -9.02 -3.14 -5.56
C ALA A 114 -8.79 -1.74 -4.99
N THR A 115 -7.62 -1.14 -5.25
CA THR A 115 -7.33 0.23 -4.82
C THR A 115 -8.31 1.23 -5.42
N THR A 116 -8.59 1.12 -6.71
CA THR A 116 -9.49 2.03 -7.43
C THR A 116 -10.93 1.91 -6.93
N LEU A 117 -11.45 0.68 -6.84
CA LEU A 117 -12.82 0.43 -6.41
C LEU A 117 -13.06 0.80 -4.94
N LEU A 118 -12.19 0.38 -4.02
CA LEU A 118 -12.32 0.76 -2.61
C LEU A 118 -12.31 2.27 -2.43
N THR A 119 -11.42 2.95 -3.16
CA THR A 119 -11.37 4.42 -3.13
C THR A 119 -12.67 5.02 -3.64
N HIS A 120 -13.19 4.55 -4.78
CA HIS A 120 -14.44 5.02 -5.37
C HIS A 120 -15.63 4.82 -4.43
N GLU A 121 -15.81 3.58 -3.94
CA GLU A 121 -16.94 3.19 -3.10
C GLU A 121 -16.95 3.89 -1.74
N LEU A 122 -15.77 4.14 -1.14
CA LEU A 122 -15.67 4.79 0.17
C LEU A 122 -15.56 6.32 0.09
N LEU A 123 -15.38 6.90 -1.11
CA LEU A 123 -15.25 8.34 -1.28
C LEU A 123 -16.45 9.15 -0.74
N PRO A 124 -17.71 8.72 -0.93
CA PRO A 124 -18.86 9.43 -0.32
C PRO A 124 -18.81 9.46 1.21
N ASN A 125 -18.36 8.37 1.86
CA ASN A 125 -18.18 8.30 3.31
C ASN A 125 -17.08 9.27 3.78
N LEU A 126 -15.92 9.26 3.11
CA LEU A 126 -14.81 10.16 3.39
C LEU A 126 -15.21 11.64 3.22
N LYS A 127 -16.02 11.96 2.21
CA LYS A 127 -16.53 13.33 1.98
C LYS A 127 -17.47 13.82 3.07
N ARG A 128 -18.14 12.95 3.81
CA ARG A 128 -19.00 13.34 4.95
C ARG A 128 -18.22 13.73 6.20
N GLN A 129 -16.93 13.39 6.28
CA GLN A 129 -16.11 13.69 7.44
C GLN A 129 -15.65 15.16 7.44
N LYS A 130 -15.33 15.72 8.61
CA LYS A 130 -14.76 17.07 8.71
C LYS A 130 -13.43 17.20 7.94
N GLN A 131 -12.59 16.18 8.02
CA GLN A 131 -11.35 16.02 7.29
C GLN A 131 -11.12 14.53 7.06
N ALA A 132 -10.74 14.14 5.84
CA ALA A 132 -10.45 12.75 5.51
C ALA A 132 -9.16 12.61 4.67
N TYR A 133 -8.59 11.41 4.73
CA TYR A 133 -7.30 11.12 4.12
C TYR A 133 -7.33 9.78 3.39
N ILE A 134 -6.71 9.75 2.20
CA ILE A 134 -6.46 8.53 1.45
C ILE A 134 -4.95 8.37 1.29
N LEU A 135 -4.40 7.23 1.70
CA LEU A 135 -3.02 6.86 1.46
C LEU A 135 -2.96 5.65 0.55
N ASN A 136 -2.42 5.82 -0.64
CA ASN A 136 -2.18 4.73 -1.57
C ASN A 136 -0.70 4.29 -1.52
N VAL A 137 -0.46 3.00 -1.32
CA VAL A 137 0.90 2.46 -1.25
C VAL A 137 1.36 2.04 -2.65
N SER A 138 2.21 2.88 -3.25
CA SER A 138 2.95 2.60 -4.47
C SER A 138 4.30 1.95 -4.16
N SER A 139 5.36 2.30 -4.87
CA SER A 139 6.73 1.80 -4.69
C SER A 139 7.71 2.70 -5.42
N LEU A 140 8.99 2.67 -5.05
CA LEU A 140 10.07 3.22 -5.89
C LEU A 140 10.10 2.54 -7.28
N ALA A 141 9.59 1.29 -7.39
CA ALA A 141 9.44 0.58 -8.66
C ALA A 141 8.51 1.30 -9.66
N ALA A 142 7.63 2.18 -9.21
CA ALA A 142 6.77 3.00 -10.07
C ALA A 142 7.55 4.01 -10.94
N LEU A 143 8.80 4.29 -10.59
CA LEU A 143 9.61 5.31 -11.25
C LEU A 143 10.44 4.80 -12.43
N SER A 144 10.54 3.47 -12.58
CA SER A 144 11.29 2.88 -13.70
C SER A 144 10.72 1.53 -14.09
N PRO A 145 10.50 1.27 -15.38
CA PRO A 145 10.22 -0.08 -15.88
C PRO A 145 11.39 -1.00 -15.56
N MET A 146 11.11 -2.29 -15.38
CA MET A 146 12.17 -3.29 -15.20
C MET A 146 11.74 -4.65 -15.76
N GLY A 147 12.64 -5.29 -16.50
CA GLY A 147 12.48 -6.68 -16.95
C GLY A 147 12.39 -7.64 -15.77
N TYR A 148 11.87 -8.82 -16.00
CA TYR A 148 11.66 -9.89 -15.00
C TYR A 148 10.71 -9.52 -13.84
N LYS A 149 10.15 -8.31 -13.87
CA LYS A 149 9.17 -7.80 -12.92
C LYS A 149 8.17 -6.83 -13.57
N THR A 150 7.82 -7.08 -14.82
CA THR A 150 7.15 -6.15 -15.73
C THR A 150 5.82 -5.59 -15.19
N VAL A 151 4.91 -6.43 -14.74
CA VAL A 151 3.54 -6.03 -14.34
C VAL A 151 3.51 -5.27 -13.02
N TYR A 152 4.36 -5.65 -12.06
CA TYR A 152 4.37 -4.99 -10.75
C TYR A 152 4.74 -3.50 -10.81
N PRO A 153 5.86 -3.07 -11.44
CA PRO A 153 6.16 -1.64 -11.60
C PRO A 153 5.07 -0.89 -12.36
N ALA A 154 4.49 -1.50 -13.39
CA ALA A 154 3.38 -0.91 -14.14
C ALA A 154 2.16 -0.67 -13.24
N SER A 155 1.78 -1.66 -12.42
CA SER A 155 0.69 -1.50 -11.44
C SER A 155 0.98 -0.39 -10.43
N LYS A 156 2.22 -0.25 -9.95
CA LYS A 156 2.61 0.78 -9.00
C LYS A 156 2.74 2.17 -9.64
N ALA A 157 3.09 2.25 -10.93
CA ALA A 157 3.03 3.49 -11.71
C ALA A 157 1.59 3.96 -11.91
N PHE A 158 0.65 3.02 -12.18
CA PHE A 158 -0.78 3.33 -12.19
C PHE A 158 -1.23 3.96 -10.87
N ILE A 159 -0.91 3.34 -9.73
CA ILE A 159 -1.28 3.86 -8.40
C ILE A 159 -0.70 5.26 -8.17
N GLN A 160 0.53 5.50 -8.57
CA GLN A 160 1.13 6.84 -8.44
C GLN A 160 0.40 7.89 -9.28
N SER A 161 0.09 7.58 -10.54
CA SER A 161 -0.64 8.48 -11.45
C SER A 161 -2.08 8.71 -10.97
N PHE A 162 -2.80 7.64 -10.65
CA PHE A 162 -4.16 7.67 -10.12
C PHE A 162 -4.27 8.54 -8.86
N SER A 163 -3.38 8.33 -7.89
CA SER A 163 -3.41 9.09 -6.63
C SER A 163 -3.21 10.58 -6.85
N ARG A 164 -2.31 10.97 -7.75
CA ARG A 164 -2.03 12.37 -8.05
C ARG A 164 -3.18 13.04 -8.80
N GLY A 165 -3.75 12.34 -9.79
CA GLY A 165 -4.94 12.80 -10.52
C GLY A 165 -6.12 13.02 -9.56
N LEU A 166 -6.41 12.03 -8.70
CA LEU A 166 -7.48 12.12 -7.73
C LEU A 166 -7.24 13.23 -6.68
N ASN A 167 -5.99 13.41 -6.22
CA ASN A 167 -5.66 14.50 -5.31
C ASN A 167 -5.92 15.88 -5.95
N SER A 168 -5.60 16.03 -7.23
CA SER A 168 -5.88 17.26 -7.98
C SER A 168 -7.39 17.52 -8.11
N GLU A 169 -8.17 16.48 -8.42
CA GLU A 169 -9.64 16.57 -8.52
C GLU A 169 -10.29 16.94 -7.19
N LEU A 170 -9.80 16.36 -6.08
CA LEU A 170 -10.39 16.58 -4.75
C LEU A 170 -9.84 17.81 -4.01
N LYS A 171 -8.99 18.62 -4.62
CA LYS A 171 -8.29 19.76 -3.99
C LYS A 171 -9.20 20.76 -3.28
N LYS A 172 -10.45 20.92 -3.75
CA LYS A 172 -11.46 21.82 -3.18
C LYS A 172 -12.39 21.13 -2.17
N THR A 173 -12.08 19.91 -1.76
CA THR A 173 -12.87 19.12 -0.80
C THR A 173 -12.11 18.93 0.51
N ASN A 174 -12.77 18.28 1.47
CA ASN A 174 -12.18 17.86 2.74
C ASN A 174 -11.29 16.60 2.65
N VAL A 175 -11.16 15.97 1.48
CA VAL A 175 -10.40 14.72 1.28
C VAL A 175 -9.04 15.03 0.67
N SER A 176 -7.97 14.61 1.35
CA SER A 176 -6.60 14.71 0.85
C SER A 176 -6.09 13.33 0.42
N VAL A 177 -5.50 13.24 -0.77
CA VAL A 177 -4.96 11.98 -1.29
C VAL A 177 -3.43 12.04 -1.33
N SER A 178 -2.80 11.06 -0.73
CA SER A 178 -1.34 10.90 -0.71
C SER A 178 -0.94 9.58 -1.36
N VAL A 179 0.21 9.56 -2.01
CA VAL A 179 0.86 8.33 -2.46
C VAL A 179 2.24 8.19 -1.82
N VAL A 180 2.53 7.02 -1.26
CA VAL A 180 3.84 6.71 -0.71
C VAL A 180 4.62 5.78 -1.64
N ASN A 181 5.90 6.09 -1.87
CA ASN A 181 6.82 5.30 -2.69
C ASN A 181 7.92 4.68 -1.81
N PRO A 182 7.63 3.59 -1.07
CA PRO A 182 8.66 2.91 -0.29
C PRO A 182 9.63 2.17 -1.20
N GLY A 183 10.87 2.01 -0.70
CA GLY A 183 11.84 1.09 -1.24
C GLY A 183 11.60 -0.35 -0.79
N GLY A 184 12.61 -1.20 -0.90
CA GLY A 184 12.55 -2.56 -0.36
C GLY A 184 12.32 -2.55 1.15
N MET A 185 11.54 -3.51 1.65
CA MET A 185 11.26 -3.68 3.08
C MET A 185 11.37 -5.16 3.47
N LYS A 186 11.91 -5.44 4.63
CA LYS A 186 11.96 -6.79 5.21
C LYS A 186 10.61 -7.13 5.84
N THR A 187 9.62 -7.48 5.02
CA THR A 187 8.25 -7.72 5.45
C THR A 187 7.91 -9.20 5.65
N ASN A 188 8.68 -10.09 5.04
CA ASN A 188 8.56 -11.54 5.20
C ASN A 188 9.93 -12.22 4.94
N PRO A 189 10.09 -13.52 5.23
CA PRO A 189 11.36 -14.25 5.03
C PRO A 189 11.88 -14.15 3.59
N GLU A 190 11.02 -14.30 2.60
CA GLU A 190 11.38 -14.25 1.17
C GLU A 190 11.94 -12.88 0.77
N THR A 191 11.23 -11.79 1.12
CA THR A 191 11.71 -10.44 0.83
C THR A 191 12.99 -10.11 1.60
N THR A 192 13.15 -10.65 2.80
CA THR A 192 14.36 -10.48 3.61
C THR A 192 15.56 -11.17 2.96
N MET A 193 15.41 -12.44 2.52
CA MET A 193 16.45 -13.15 1.79
C MET A 193 16.84 -12.44 0.51
N ARG A 194 15.85 -11.98 -0.27
CA ARG A 194 16.07 -11.24 -1.50
C ARG A 194 16.84 -9.92 -1.26
N LEU A 195 16.47 -9.15 -0.24
CA LEU A 195 17.18 -7.91 0.10
C LEU A 195 18.60 -8.16 0.60
N ASN A 196 18.84 -9.26 1.31
CA ASN A 196 20.18 -9.64 1.74
C ASN A 196 21.07 -10.02 0.55
N LYS A 197 20.54 -10.73 -0.46
CA LYS A 197 21.24 -11.02 -1.73
C LYS A 197 21.62 -9.75 -2.51
N GLN A 198 20.89 -8.64 -2.33
CA GLN A 198 21.15 -7.37 -3.02
C GLN A 198 22.34 -6.57 -2.42
N GLY A 199 22.98 -7.05 -1.36
CA GLY A 199 24.18 -6.47 -0.77
C GLY A 199 24.00 -5.02 -0.27
N PHE A 200 25.04 -4.19 -0.46
CA PHE A 200 25.06 -2.79 0.02
C PHE A 200 23.92 -1.93 -0.52
N LEU A 201 23.59 -2.05 -1.80
CA LEU A 201 22.48 -1.30 -2.41
C LEU A 201 21.12 -1.69 -1.83
N GLY A 202 20.90 -2.97 -1.53
CA GLY A 202 19.69 -3.43 -0.85
C GLY A 202 19.55 -2.83 0.55
N LYS A 203 20.64 -2.75 1.30
CA LYS A 203 20.66 -2.11 2.63
C LYS A 203 20.41 -0.61 2.55
N LEU A 204 20.99 0.09 1.58
CA LEU A 204 20.85 1.54 1.42
C LEU A 204 19.41 1.95 1.06
N THR A 205 18.71 1.14 0.26
CA THR A 205 17.35 1.43 -0.20
C THR A 205 16.27 0.85 0.69
N SER A 206 16.59 -0.05 1.61
CA SER A 206 15.63 -0.67 2.52
C SER A 206 15.39 0.17 3.77
N ARG A 207 14.15 0.15 4.25
CA ARG A 207 13.74 0.74 5.54
C ARG A 207 12.89 -0.24 6.32
N HIS A 208 12.91 -0.12 7.65
CA HIS A 208 12.02 -0.92 8.50
C HIS A 208 10.56 -0.50 8.27
N PRO A 209 9.61 -1.44 8.21
CA PRO A 209 8.19 -1.12 7.98
C PRO A 209 7.62 -0.10 8.97
N ASP A 210 8.00 -0.16 10.24
CA ASP A 210 7.51 0.78 11.27
C ASP A 210 7.98 2.22 11.02
N TYR A 211 9.23 2.39 10.56
CA TYR A 211 9.70 3.71 10.15
C TYR A 211 8.91 4.24 8.96
N VAL A 212 8.67 3.37 7.95
CA VAL A 212 7.88 3.74 6.76
C VAL A 212 6.46 4.14 7.16
N ALA A 213 5.82 3.36 8.03
CA ALA A 213 4.47 3.64 8.50
C ALA A 213 4.39 4.98 9.23
N ARG A 214 5.23 5.19 10.25
CA ARG A 214 5.26 6.45 11.02
C ARG A 214 5.56 7.66 10.14
N TYR A 215 6.55 7.58 9.29
CA TYR A 215 6.88 8.65 8.35
C TYR A 215 5.71 8.97 7.41
N SER A 216 5.09 7.92 6.85
CA SER A 216 3.98 8.08 5.91
C SER A 216 2.74 8.68 6.57
N ILE A 217 2.38 8.25 7.78
CA ILE A 217 1.24 8.80 8.52
C ILE A 217 1.48 10.28 8.86
N ASN A 218 2.67 10.65 9.32
CA ASN A 218 2.99 12.06 9.58
C ASN A 218 2.83 12.92 8.31
N ARG A 219 3.31 12.45 7.16
CA ARG A 219 3.20 13.14 5.89
C ARG A 219 1.77 13.17 5.33
N LEU A 220 1.00 12.09 5.54
CA LEU A 220 -0.42 12.01 5.20
C LEU A 220 -1.21 13.11 5.94
N LEU A 221 -1.03 13.20 7.25
CA LEU A 221 -1.72 14.20 8.08
C LEU A 221 -1.29 15.63 7.73
N SER A 222 -0.07 15.81 7.21
CA SER A 222 0.42 17.08 6.64
C SER A 222 -0.02 17.30 5.19
N LYS A 223 -0.91 16.47 4.64
CA LYS A 223 -1.48 16.57 3.27
C LYS A 223 -0.41 16.54 2.16
N THR A 224 0.70 15.83 2.38
CA THR A 224 1.78 15.70 1.39
C THR A 224 1.33 14.80 0.24
N GLU A 225 1.27 15.31 -0.99
CA GLU A 225 0.83 14.55 -2.18
C GLU A 225 1.70 13.31 -2.44
N VAL A 226 3.01 13.49 -2.55
CA VAL A 226 3.97 12.39 -2.85
C VAL A 226 4.93 12.22 -1.68
N ILE A 227 4.79 11.09 -0.97
CA ILE A 227 5.59 10.77 0.21
C ILE A 227 6.84 9.98 -0.21
N LYS A 228 7.99 10.61 -0.08
CA LYS A 228 9.30 10.10 -0.52
C LYS A 228 10.07 9.57 0.70
N VAL A 229 9.85 8.29 1.05
CA VAL A 229 10.49 7.67 2.22
C VAL A 229 12.02 7.64 2.08
N ASN A 230 12.51 7.36 0.88
CA ASN A 230 13.92 7.34 0.50
C ASN A 230 14.19 8.44 -0.54
N PHE A 231 14.32 9.68 -0.08
CA PHE A 231 14.43 10.84 -0.97
C PHE A 231 15.58 10.70 -1.97
N LEU A 232 16.75 10.28 -1.54
CA LEU A 232 17.92 10.14 -2.44
C LEU A 232 17.67 9.09 -3.54
N SER A 233 17.16 7.91 -3.17
CA SER A 233 16.82 6.88 -4.15
C SER A 233 15.72 7.33 -5.12
N TRP A 234 14.72 8.04 -4.59
CA TRP A 234 13.67 8.63 -5.41
C TRP A 234 14.23 9.66 -6.40
N LEU A 235 15.11 10.54 -5.93
CA LEU A 235 15.72 11.59 -6.76
C LEU A 235 16.57 10.98 -7.88
N VAL A 236 17.42 10.01 -7.55
CA VAL A 236 18.24 9.29 -8.54
C VAL A 236 17.38 8.65 -9.63
N LEU A 237 16.33 7.91 -9.24
CA LEU A 237 15.42 7.28 -10.21
C LEU A 237 14.62 8.30 -11.03
N LYS A 238 14.40 9.50 -10.52
CA LYS A 238 13.66 10.56 -11.21
C LYS A 238 14.52 11.31 -12.24
N ILE A 239 15.80 11.48 -11.96
CA ILE A 239 16.73 12.26 -12.80
C ILE A 239 17.45 11.37 -13.81
N MET A 240 17.78 10.14 -13.44
CA MET A 240 18.52 9.22 -14.31
C MET A 240 17.69 8.85 -15.54
N PRO A 241 18.27 8.84 -16.76
CA PRO A 241 17.57 8.42 -17.97
C PRO A 241 16.95 7.03 -17.81
N THR A 242 15.68 6.87 -18.21
CA THR A 242 14.92 5.64 -18.07
C THR A 242 15.63 4.41 -18.67
N ARG A 243 16.31 4.59 -19.81
CA ARG A 243 17.09 3.51 -20.45
C ARG A 243 18.19 2.95 -19.54
N VAL A 244 18.86 3.83 -18.78
CA VAL A 244 19.94 3.46 -17.86
C VAL A 244 19.38 2.75 -16.63
N THR A 245 18.36 3.35 -15.99
CA THR A 245 17.70 2.74 -14.82
C THR A 245 17.10 1.38 -15.16
N MET A 246 16.42 1.27 -16.29
CA MET A 246 15.82 0.01 -16.76
C MET A 246 16.89 -1.07 -16.96
N ARG A 247 18.03 -0.75 -17.62
CA ARG A 247 19.14 -1.70 -17.83
C ARG A 247 19.71 -2.22 -16.50
N ILE A 248 19.99 -1.31 -15.56
CA ILE A 248 20.58 -1.64 -14.25
C ILE A 248 19.60 -2.49 -13.43
N LEU A 249 18.35 -2.05 -13.35
CA LEU A 249 17.33 -2.74 -12.54
C LEU A 249 16.94 -4.09 -13.14
N SER A 250 16.83 -4.20 -14.47
CA SER A 250 16.52 -5.48 -15.12
C SER A 250 17.63 -6.50 -14.93
N LYS A 251 18.91 -6.10 -15.05
CA LYS A 251 20.05 -6.98 -14.76
C LYS A 251 20.02 -7.48 -13.31
N LYS A 252 19.65 -6.58 -12.37
CA LYS A 252 19.51 -6.95 -10.96
C LYS A 252 18.38 -7.96 -10.75
N MET A 253 17.22 -7.77 -11.38
CA MET A 253 16.09 -8.71 -11.30
C MET A 253 16.43 -10.06 -11.94
N GLN A 254 17.17 -10.06 -13.04
CA GLN A 254 17.67 -11.29 -13.68
C GLN A 254 18.52 -12.12 -12.72
N ASN A 255 19.42 -11.48 -11.97
CA ASN A 255 20.28 -12.16 -10.99
C ASN A 255 19.50 -12.69 -9.75
N GLU A 256 18.24 -12.31 -9.57
CA GLU A 256 17.39 -12.85 -8.49
C GLU A 256 16.76 -14.20 -8.88
N ILE A 257 16.64 -14.49 -10.17
CA ILE A 257 15.99 -15.71 -10.68
C ILE A 257 16.97 -16.76 -11.23
N ASN A 258 18.22 -16.35 -11.47
CA ASN A 258 19.34 -17.26 -11.74
C ASN A 258 20.06 -17.56 -10.40
#